data_fdffb2d2937e0d2d4b34e4c63d929959
#
_entry.id   fdffb2d2937e0d2d4b34e4c63d929959
#
_cell.length_a   1.000
_cell.length_b   1.000
_cell.length_c   1.000
_cell.angle_alpha   90.00
_cell.angle_beta   90.00
_cell.angle_gamma   90.00
#
_symmetry.space_group_name_H-M   'P 1'
#
loop_
_entity.id
_entity.type
_entity.pdbx_description
1 polymer ?
#
loop_
_entity_poly.entity_id
_entity_poly.type
_entity_poly.pdbx_seq_one_letter_code
_entity_poly.pdbx_strand_id
1 'polypeptide(L)'
;VVLVAHSMGGLVAAWWWAFLSEGIDVAEIITLGTPYRGAAKALNVLVNGMRIGPYVPQAVTDTVRTWDSVFDLLPHYQVVEGNADSLYPHDLPPAITKTVDGFSDKARKAYRKNRRLHKALENKVAESGRNPLTAYYSQGHATLGHASIDAQTNRLAVAKGNPRSIPQSWEGGDGTVPVFSAIPDVLEDDVPSRRRLRGKHQDLVEEQLVFKHVSEYARDRLPPAARGAQRHGVTAYLQVDLEDVVPSGLETEVKLRVVDEDGSVLDAGNVGGNVGGKRFLANRRDDGWWSAQLPALEEGVHSVMASATEVPGVGRVELQTRVGAAS
;
A
#
# COMPACT_ATOMS: atom_id res chain seq x y z
N VAL A 1 18.58 -14.98 -13.44
CA VAL A 1 17.17 -14.60 -13.63
C VAL A 1 16.90 -13.29 -12.90
N VAL A 2 16.14 -12.37 -13.52
CA VAL A 2 15.54 -11.19 -12.85
C VAL A 2 14.03 -11.40 -12.82
N LEU A 3 13.42 -11.21 -11.65
CA LEU A 3 11.99 -11.28 -11.46
C LEU A 3 11.45 -9.87 -11.19
N VAL A 4 10.35 -9.52 -11.85
CA VAL A 4 9.60 -8.29 -11.58
C VAL A 4 8.18 -8.70 -11.20
N ALA A 5 7.74 -8.30 -10.03
CA ALA A 5 6.49 -8.77 -9.49
C ALA A 5 5.71 -7.64 -8.80
N HIS A 6 4.42 -7.53 -9.10
CA HIS A 6 3.52 -6.54 -8.53
C HIS A 6 2.57 -7.16 -7.51
N SER A 7 2.30 -6.46 -6.42
CA SER A 7 1.28 -6.83 -5.43
C SER A 7 1.51 -8.24 -4.88
N MET A 8 0.48 -9.07 -4.83
CA MET A 8 0.54 -10.48 -4.42
C MET A 8 1.57 -11.29 -5.22
N GLY A 9 1.85 -10.91 -6.48
CA GLY A 9 2.88 -11.56 -7.28
C GLY A 9 4.27 -11.53 -6.65
N GLY A 10 4.59 -10.48 -5.87
CA GLY A 10 5.82 -10.40 -5.10
C GLY A 10 5.93 -11.44 -3.99
N LEU A 11 4.81 -11.79 -3.34
CA LEU A 11 4.78 -12.91 -2.37
C LEU A 11 5.05 -14.25 -3.08
N VAL A 12 4.51 -14.43 -4.29
CA VAL A 12 4.78 -15.63 -5.10
C VAL A 12 6.24 -15.72 -5.50
N ALA A 13 6.83 -14.62 -5.97
CA ALA A 13 8.24 -14.55 -6.34
C ALA A 13 9.17 -14.81 -5.13
N ALA A 14 8.86 -14.18 -3.99
CA ALA A 14 9.62 -14.38 -2.75
C ALA A 14 9.50 -15.84 -2.25
N TRP A 15 8.30 -16.42 -2.29
CA TRP A 15 8.08 -17.82 -1.94
C TRP A 15 8.85 -18.75 -2.85
N TRP A 16 8.75 -18.54 -4.16
CA TRP A 16 9.51 -19.34 -5.14
C TRP A 16 11.01 -19.24 -4.87
N TRP A 17 11.54 -18.05 -4.65
CA TRP A 17 12.97 -17.91 -4.34
C TRP A 17 13.35 -18.61 -3.04
N ALA A 18 12.56 -18.46 -2.00
CA ALA A 18 12.84 -19.06 -0.70
C ALA A 18 12.86 -20.57 -0.70
N PHE A 19 11.98 -21.23 -1.49
CA PHE A 19 11.74 -22.67 -1.36
C PHE A 19 11.95 -23.49 -2.63
N LEU A 20 11.95 -22.89 -3.81
CA LEU A 20 11.87 -23.61 -5.08
C LEU A 20 12.94 -23.23 -6.11
N SER A 21 13.83 -22.29 -5.81
CA SER A 21 14.83 -21.78 -6.75
C SER A 21 16.20 -22.47 -6.65
N GLU A 22 16.25 -23.70 -6.13
CA GLU A 22 17.50 -24.45 -6.01
C GLU A 22 18.17 -24.59 -7.38
N GLY A 23 19.48 -24.30 -7.43
CA GLY A 23 20.28 -24.36 -8.67
C GLY A 23 20.03 -23.20 -9.66
N ILE A 24 19.15 -22.26 -9.34
CA ILE A 24 18.87 -21.10 -10.21
C ILE A 24 19.56 -19.85 -9.67
N ASP A 25 20.43 -19.24 -10.48
CA ASP A 25 21.00 -17.94 -10.13
C ASP A 25 19.97 -16.83 -10.33
N VAL A 26 19.52 -16.27 -9.21
CA VAL A 26 18.57 -15.15 -9.16
C VAL A 26 19.36 -13.87 -8.98
N ALA A 27 19.47 -13.09 -10.04
CA ALA A 27 20.21 -11.84 -10.04
C ALA A 27 19.47 -10.77 -9.19
N GLU A 28 18.16 -10.61 -9.38
CA GLU A 28 17.35 -9.70 -8.61
C GLU A 28 15.86 -10.08 -8.61
N ILE A 29 15.16 -9.68 -7.54
CA ILE A 29 13.71 -9.79 -7.38
C ILE A 29 13.18 -8.40 -7.06
N ILE A 30 12.61 -7.76 -8.06
CA ILE A 30 12.03 -6.42 -7.97
C ILE A 30 10.56 -6.57 -7.62
N THR A 31 10.16 -6.10 -6.44
CA THR A 31 8.77 -6.17 -5.98
C THR A 31 8.14 -4.77 -5.90
N LEU A 32 6.90 -4.64 -6.36
CA LEU A 32 6.18 -3.37 -6.46
C LEU A 32 4.92 -3.45 -5.61
N GLY A 33 4.86 -2.68 -4.51
CA GLY A 33 3.70 -2.65 -3.61
C GLY A 33 3.30 -4.03 -3.07
N THR A 34 4.26 -4.91 -2.81
CA THR A 34 3.99 -6.27 -2.35
C THR A 34 3.64 -6.28 -0.87
N PRO A 35 2.47 -6.83 -0.48
CA PRO A 35 2.04 -6.83 0.92
C PRO A 35 2.74 -7.94 1.72
N TYR A 36 4.02 -7.80 2.03
CA TYR A 36 4.80 -8.79 2.79
C TYR A 36 4.25 -9.06 4.18
N ARG A 37 3.64 -8.04 4.81
CA ARG A 37 2.95 -8.18 6.10
C ARG A 37 1.43 -8.12 5.97
N GLY A 38 0.91 -8.30 4.75
CA GLY A 38 -0.51 -8.23 4.45
C GLY A 38 -1.04 -6.79 4.33
N ALA A 39 -2.35 -6.66 4.14
CA ALA A 39 -3.04 -5.39 3.98
C ALA A 39 -4.37 -5.38 4.73
N ALA A 40 -4.66 -4.32 5.48
CA ALA A 40 -5.94 -4.15 6.18
C ALA A 40 -7.13 -4.10 5.20
N LYS A 41 -6.87 -3.73 3.94
CA LYS A 41 -7.88 -3.80 2.85
C LYS A 41 -8.40 -5.23 2.65
N ALA A 42 -7.54 -6.25 2.75
CA ALA A 42 -7.96 -7.65 2.64
C ALA A 42 -8.89 -8.06 3.80
N LEU A 43 -8.57 -7.62 5.03
CA LEU A 43 -9.44 -7.83 6.19
C LEU A 43 -10.80 -7.14 5.99
N ASN A 44 -10.80 -5.90 5.50
CA ASN A 44 -12.02 -5.17 5.21
C ASN A 44 -12.89 -5.89 4.18
N VAL A 45 -12.30 -6.38 3.09
CA VAL A 45 -13.01 -7.14 2.05
C VAL A 45 -13.62 -8.43 2.59
N LEU A 46 -12.87 -9.20 3.36
CA LEU A 46 -13.36 -10.47 3.90
C LEU A 46 -14.51 -10.27 4.91
N VAL A 47 -14.39 -9.31 5.81
CA VAL A 47 -15.38 -9.09 6.89
C VAL A 47 -16.55 -8.24 6.42
N ASN A 48 -16.28 -7.09 5.82
CA ASN A 48 -17.28 -6.07 5.48
C ASN A 48 -17.79 -6.17 4.03
N GLY A 49 -17.14 -6.98 3.20
CA GLY A 49 -17.45 -7.14 1.78
C GLY A 49 -16.61 -6.22 0.88
N MET A 50 -16.54 -6.62 -0.37
CA MET A 50 -15.85 -5.85 -1.41
C MET A 50 -16.71 -4.68 -1.85
N ARG A 51 -16.10 -3.48 -1.95
CA ARG A 51 -16.75 -2.28 -2.50
C ARG A 51 -16.09 -1.88 -3.81
N ILE A 52 -16.91 -1.56 -4.80
CA ILE A 52 -16.48 -1.00 -6.08
C ILE A 52 -17.29 0.29 -6.25
N GLY A 53 -16.68 1.44 -5.93
CA GLY A 53 -17.40 2.70 -5.82
C GLY A 53 -18.54 2.60 -4.80
N PRO A 54 -19.77 3.01 -5.15
CA PRO A 54 -20.93 2.92 -4.27
C PRO A 54 -21.49 1.49 -4.14
N TYR A 55 -21.06 0.55 -4.98
CA TYR A 55 -21.63 -0.80 -5.04
C TYR A 55 -20.92 -1.77 -4.11
N VAL A 56 -21.72 -2.71 -3.55
CA VAL A 56 -21.22 -3.88 -2.83
C VAL A 56 -21.67 -5.15 -3.59
N PRO A 57 -20.88 -5.62 -4.55
CA PRO A 57 -21.25 -6.80 -5.35
C PRO A 57 -21.17 -8.06 -4.48
N GLN A 58 -22.31 -8.48 -3.93
CA GLN A 58 -22.37 -9.58 -2.96
C GLN A 58 -21.83 -10.88 -3.56
N ALA A 59 -22.20 -11.23 -4.79
CA ALA A 59 -21.73 -12.45 -5.45
C ALA A 59 -20.19 -12.47 -5.62
N VAL A 60 -19.58 -11.31 -5.93
CA VAL A 60 -18.13 -11.18 -6.02
C VAL A 60 -17.50 -11.32 -4.63
N THR A 61 -18.09 -10.68 -3.61
CA THR A 61 -17.64 -10.79 -2.22
C THR A 61 -17.66 -12.25 -1.76
N ASP A 62 -18.75 -12.96 -1.98
CA ASP A 62 -18.88 -14.36 -1.57
C ASP A 62 -17.87 -15.27 -2.29
N THR A 63 -17.63 -15.02 -3.58
CA THR A 63 -16.59 -15.72 -4.34
C THR A 63 -15.20 -15.48 -3.78
N VAL A 64 -14.85 -14.22 -3.52
CA VAL A 64 -13.54 -13.81 -2.97
C VAL A 64 -13.29 -14.45 -1.59
N ARG A 65 -14.32 -14.59 -0.76
CA ARG A 65 -14.27 -15.27 0.56
C ARG A 65 -13.92 -16.75 0.49
N THR A 66 -14.10 -17.39 -0.67
CA THR A 66 -13.71 -18.80 -0.87
C THR A 66 -12.24 -19.00 -1.20
N TRP A 67 -11.52 -17.95 -1.61
CA TRP A 67 -10.15 -18.05 -2.07
C TRP A 67 -9.14 -18.02 -0.92
N ASP A 68 -8.40 -19.09 -0.72
CA ASP A 68 -7.32 -19.16 0.27
C ASP A 68 -6.26 -18.07 0.07
N SER A 69 -5.99 -17.67 -1.17
CA SER A 69 -5.01 -16.62 -1.50
C SER A 69 -5.36 -15.25 -0.94
N VAL A 70 -6.64 -14.95 -0.72
CA VAL A 70 -7.06 -13.68 -0.10
C VAL A 70 -6.72 -13.67 1.39
N PHE A 71 -6.74 -14.83 2.04
CA PHE A 71 -6.29 -14.95 3.43
C PHE A 71 -4.77 -14.75 3.56
N ASP A 72 -4.00 -15.14 2.55
CA ASP A 72 -2.54 -14.86 2.51
C ASP A 72 -2.23 -13.36 2.46
N LEU A 73 -3.22 -12.51 2.11
CA LEU A 73 -3.12 -11.04 2.12
C LEU A 73 -3.60 -10.40 3.43
N LEU A 74 -4.10 -11.18 4.39
CA LEU A 74 -4.51 -10.64 5.70
C LEU A 74 -3.32 -10.01 6.44
N PRO A 75 -3.57 -8.99 7.28
CA PRO A 75 -2.53 -8.44 8.15
C PRO A 75 -1.87 -9.51 9.02
N HIS A 76 -0.56 -9.57 8.98
CA HIS A 76 0.27 -10.44 9.83
C HIS A 76 0.84 -9.69 11.03
N TYR A 77 0.26 -8.55 11.36
CA TYR A 77 0.49 -7.71 12.53
C TYR A 77 -0.81 -7.53 13.33
N GLN A 78 -0.71 -7.01 14.52
CA GLN A 78 -1.85 -6.69 15.38
C GLN A 78 -2.61 -5.48 14.81
N VAL A 79 -3.51 -5.77 13.88
CA VAL A 79 -4.25 -4.77 13.10
C VAL A 79 -5.43 -4.17 13.84
N VAL A 80 -6.05 -4.92 14.77
CA VAL A 80 -7.24 -4.48 15.50
C VAL A 80 -6.82 -3.89 16.83
N GLU A 81 -7.05 -2.62 17.00
CA GLU A 81 -6.76 -1.90 18.24
C GLU A 81 -7.93 -2.00 19.22
N GLY A 82 -7.67 -2.52 20.39
CA GLY A 82 -8.59 -2.57 21.50
C GLY A 82 -8.20 -1.60 22.63
N ASN A 83 -9.04 -1.52 23.65
CA ASN A 83 -8.74 -0.70 24.84
C ASN A 83 -7.64 -1.31 25.72
N ALA A 84 -7.55 -2.64 25.77
CA ALA A 84 -6.57 -3.36 26.58
C ALA A 84 -5.52 -4.07 25.71
N ASP A 85 -5.95 -4.79 24.66
CA ASP A 85 -5.09 -5.61 23.83
C ASP A 85 -5.37 -5.35 22.34
N SER A 86 -4.31 -5.41 21.53
CA SER A 86 -4.40 -5.41 20.08
C SER A 86 -4.46 -6.84 19.56
N LEU A 87 -5.30 -7.10 18.55
CA LEU A 87 -5.57 -8.44 18.03
C LEU A 87 -5.02 -8.64 16.62
N TYR A 88 -4.57 -9.87 16.34
CA TYR A 88 -4.38 -10.35 14.97
C TYR A 88 -5.72 -10.71 14.33
N PRO A 89 -5.82 -10.75 12.98
CA PRO A 89 -7.06 -11.17 12.31
C PRO A 89 -7.60 -12.53 12.78
N HIS A 90 -6.72 -13.48 13.06
CA HIS A 90 -7.12 -14.83 13.51
C HIS A 90 -7.65 -14.91 14.95
N ASP A 91 -7.51 -13.84 15.72
CA ASP A 91 -8.03 -13.73 17.09
C ASP A 91 -9.35 -12.95 17.16
N LEU A 92 -9.87 -12.52 15.99
CA LEU A 92 -11.16 -11.82 15.93
C LEU A 92 -12.30 -12.69 16.48
N PRO A 93 -13.22 -12.09 17.26
CA PRO A 93 -14.40 -12.80 17.75
C PRO A 93 -15.24 -13.39 16.63
N PRO A 94 -15.79 -14.61 16.76
CA PRO A 94 -16.65 -15.23 15.74
C PRO A 94 -17.85 -14.36 15.33
N ALA A 95 -18.37 -13.53 16.23
CA ALA A 95 -19.46 -12.60 15.92
C ALA A 95 -19.10 -11.59 14.83
N ILE A 96 -17.82 -11.20 14.71
CA ILE A 96 -17.29 -10.29 13.69
C ILE A 96 -17.13 -11.01 12.35
N THR A 97 -16.67 -12.25 12.36
CA THR A 97 -16.26 -13.00 11.17
C THR A 97 -17.30 -14.00 10.68
N LYS A 98 -18.52 -13.94 11.23
CA LYS A 98 -19.62 -14.90 10.98
C LYS A 98 -20.03 -15.09 9.51
N THR A 99 -19.69 -14.14 8.65
CA THR A 99 -19.97 -14.18 7.19
C THR A 99 -18.94 -14.98 6.41
N VAL A 100 -17.90 -15.50 7.07
CA VAL A 100 -16.78 -16.20 6.42
C VAL A 100 -16.51 -17.50 7.16
N ASP A 101 -16.90 -18.61 6.57
CA ASP A 101 -16.73 -19.94 7.18
C ASP A 101 -15.25 -20.27 7.41
N GLY A 102 -14.96 -20.72 8.65
CA GLY A 102 -13.60 -21.09 9.05
C GLY A 102 -12.60 -19.96 9.07
N PHE A 103 -13.05 -18.71 9.20
CA PHE A 103 -12.19 -17.53 9.14
C PHE A 103 -10.95 -17.63 10.03
N SER A 104 -11.12 -17.93 11.33
CA SER A 104 -10.00 -17.96 12.29
C SER A 104 -8.95 -19.02 11.89
N ASP A 105 -9.37 -20.21 11.44
CA ASP A 105 -8.45 -21.28 11.04
C ASP A 105 -7.71 -20.92 9.75
N LYS A 106 -8.41 -20.39 8.75
CA LYS A 106 -7.81 -19.92 7.49
C LYS A 106 -6.83 -18.77 7.73
N ALA A 107 -7.21 -17.79 8.54
CA ALA A 107 -6.36 -16.68 8.90
C ALA A 107 -5.11 -17.12 9.69
N ARG A 108 -5.26 -18.08 10.62
CA ARG A 108 -4.14 -18.66 11.36
C ARG A 108 -3.20 -19.47 10.48
N LYS A 109 -3.73 -20.19 9.50
CA LYS A 109 -2.95 -20.93 8.47
C LYS A 109 -2.13 -19.93 7.65
N ALA A 110 -2.76 -18.85 7.16
CA ALA A 110 -2.10 -17.80 6.39
C ALA A 110 -1.00 -17.09 7.22
N TYR A 111 -1.27 -16.75 8.48
CA TYR A 111 -0.27 -16.19 9.40
C TYR A 111 0.96 -17.09 9.53
N ARG A 112 0.78 -18.39 9.77
CA ARG A 112 1.91 -19.34 9.86
C ARG A 112 2.70 -19.44 8.56
N LYS A 113 2.00 -19.43 7.41
CA LYS A 113 2.62 -19.46 6.07
C LYS A 113 3.49 -18.22 5.85
N ASN A 114 3.00 -17.05 6.21
CA ASN A 114 3.75 -15.80 6.12
C ASN A 114 4.99 -15.81 7.03
N ARG A 115 4.84 -16.21 8.30
CA ARG A 115 5.97 -16.36 9.24
C ARG A 115 7.04 -17.30 8.70
N ARG A 116 6.61 -18.41 8.08
CA ARG A 116 7.52 -19.35 7.43
C ARG A 116 8.27 -18.73 6.25
N LEU A 117 7.58 -17.89 5.45
CA LEU A 117 8.21 -17.16 4.34
C LEU A 117 9.29 -16.22 4.86
N HIS A 118 8.97 -15.34 5.81
CA HIS A 118 9.93 -14.37 6.36
C HIS A 118 11.16 -15.09 6.93
N LYS A 119 10.95 -16.15 7.73
CA LYS A 119 12.07 -16.93 8.27
C LYS A 119 12.93 -17.62 7.20
N ALA A 120 12.31 -18.10 6.12
CA ALA A 120 13.04 -18.71 5.03
C ALA A 120 13.83 -17.68 4.21
N LEU A 121 13.31 -16.47 4.04
CA LEU A 121 14.03 -15.36 3.41
C LEU A 121 15.27 -14.97 4.23
N GLU A 122 15.11 -14.78 5.56
CA GLU A 122 16.24 -14.51 6.47
C GLU A 122 17.34 -15.57 6.36
N ASN A 123 16.95 -16.84 6.46
CA ASN A 123 17.89 -17.96 6.41
C ASN A 123 18.63 -17.99 5.05
N LYS A 124 17.90 -17.82 3.94
CA LYS A 124 18.48 -17.87 2.60
C LYS A 124 19.43 -16.70 2.33
N VAL A 125 19.11 -15.51 2.83
CA VAL A 125 20.03 -14.36 2.78
C VAL A 125 21.28 -14.63 3.61
N ALA A 126 21.13 -15.15 4.82
CA ALA A 126 22.25 -15.48 5.69
C ALA A 126 23.16 -16.57 5.08
N GLU A 127 22.60 -17.61 4.49
CA GLU A 127 23.33 -18.71 3.86
C GLU A 127 24.06 -18.29 2.57
N SER A 128 23.39 -17.46 1.73
CA SER A 128 23.95 -17.03 0.45
C SER A 128 24.88 -15.83 0.57
N GLY A 129 24.84 -15.10 1.69
CA GLY A 129 25.55 -13.83 1.86
C GLY A 129 25.05 -12.72 0.91
N ARG A 130 23.91 -12.94 0.24
CA ARG A 130 23.34 -12.03 -0.75
C ARG A 130 21.84 -11.90 -0.60
N ASN A 131 21.35 -10.67 -0.68
CA ASN A 131 19.92 -10.39 -0.74
C ASN A 131 19.54 -9.88 -2.14
N PRO A 132 18.85 -10.65 -2.98
CA PRO A 132 18.44 -10.22 -4.31
C PRO A 132 17.17 -9.36 -4.32
N LEU A 133 16.52 -9.14 -3.17
CA LEU A 133 15.26 -8.42 -3.09
C LEU A 133 15.48 -6.90 -3.21
N THR A 134 14.67 -6.28 -4.05
CA THR A 134 14.49 -4.83 -4.11
C THR A 134 13.00 -4.52 -3.98
N ALA A 135 12.62 -3.79 -2.94
CA ALA A 135 11.23 -3.44 -2.67
C ALA A 135 10.92 -2.01 -3.08
N TYR A 136 10.04 -1.86 -4.07
CA TYR A 136 9.44 -0.59 -4.42
C TYR A 136 8.11 -0.43 -3.68
N TYR A 137 7.96 0.69 -2.99
CA TYR A 137 6.77 1.05 -2.22
C TYR A 137 6.37 2.49 -2.47
N SER A 138 5.10 2.81 -2.27
CA SER A 138 4.63 4.19 -2.30
C SER A 138 4.20 4.65 -0.91
N GLN A 139 4.32 5.92 -0.62
CA GLN A 139 3.94 6.54 0.65
C GLN A 139 2.99 7.73 0.46
N GLY A 140 2.67 8.07 -0.79
CA GLY A 140 1.89 9.25 -1.15
C GLY A 140 0.38 9.16 -0.92
N HIS A 141 -0.15 8.00 -0.47
CA HIS A 141 -1.60 7.81 -0.39
C HIS A 141 -2.05 7.35 0.98
N ALA A 142 -3.18 7.90 1.44
CA ALA A 142 -3.84 7.46 2.66
C ALA A 142 -4.29 5.99 2.50
N THR A 143 -3.79 5.11 3.35
CA THR A 143 -3.93 3.66 3.19
C THR A 143 -4.53 3.05 4.45
N LEU A 144 -5.44 2.07 4.29
CA LEU A 144 -5.98 1.32 5.41
C LEU A 144 -4.86 0.54 6.10
N GLY A 145 -4.67 0.76 7.40
CA GLY A 145 -3.57 0.13 8.16
C GLY A 145 -3.99 -0.45 9.50
N HIS A 146 -5.09 0.02 10.08
CA HIS A 146 -5.57 -0.48 11.36
C HIS A 146 -7.10 -0.67 11.37
N ALA A 147 -7.61 -1.27 12.44
CA ALA A 147 -9.03 -1.51 12.62
C ALA A 147 -9.42 -1.35 14.10
N SER A 148 -10.70 -1.17 14.36
CA SER A 148 -11.29 -1.21 15.69
C SER A 148 -12.61 -1.99 15.67
N ILE A 149 -13.02 -2.50 16.83
CA ILE A 149 -14.32 -3.14 16.98
C ILE A 149 -15.24 -2.19 17.74
N ASP A 150 -16.35 -1.84 17.11
CA ASP A 150 -17.43 -1.12 17.79
C ASP A 150 -18.12 -2.09 18.77
N ALA A 151 -17.99 -1.80 20.06
CA ALA A 151 -18.52 -2.66 21.14
C ALA A 151 -20.05 -2.70 21.16
N GLN A 152 -20.74 -1.70 20.63
CA GLN A 152 -22.20 -1.65 20.63
C GLN A 152 -22.81 -2.44 19.48
N THR A 153 -22.19 -2.36 18.29
CA THR A 153 -22.70 -2.98 17.07
C THR A 153 -22.00 -4.28 16.69
N ASN A 154 -20.91 -4.64 17.37
CA ASN A 154 -20.02 -5.74 16.98
C ASN A 154 -19.58 -5.66 15.49
N ARG A 155 -19.29 -4.46 15.02
CA ARG A 155 -18.81 -4.24 13.66
C ARG A 155 -17.31 -3.91 13.68
N LEU A 156 -16.61 -4.45 12.70
CA LEU A 156 -15.22 -4.10 12.44
C LEU A 156 -15.18 -2.82 11.59
N ALA A 157 -14.57 -1.77 12.11
CA ALA A 157 -14.26 -0.55 11.38
C ALA A 157 -12.78 -0.57 11.01
N VAL A 158 -12.48 -0.61 9.71
CA VAL A 158 -11.10 -0.53 9.20
C VAL A 158 -10.81 0.90 8.80
N ALA A 159 -9.70 1.45 9.28
CA ALA A 159 -9.36 2.85 9.14
C ALA A 159 -7.99 3.07 8.49
N LYS A 160 -7.82 4.28 7.94
CA LYS A 160 -6.56 4.75 7.36
C LYS A 160 -5.58 5.14 8.47
N GLY A 161 -4.29 5.04 8.18
CA GLY A 161 -3.20 5.29 9.13
C GLY A 161 -2.59 4.01 9.68
N ASN A 162 -1.53 4.16 10.46
CA ASN A 162 -0.81 3.03 11.05
C ASN A 162 -1.46 2.55 12.35
N PRO A 163 -1.28 1.26 12.70
CA PRO A 163 -1.46 0.81 14.07
C PRO A 163 -0.49 1.55 15.02
N ARG A 164 -0.88 1.73 16.28
CA ARG A 164 -0.04 2.41 17.30
C ARG A 164 1.35 1.78 17.50
N SER A 165 1.49 0.51 17.17
CA SER A 165 2.76 -0.23 17.25
C SER A 165 3.73 0.09 16.10
N ILE A 166 3.29 0.78 15.06
CA ILE A 166 4.09 1.10 13.87
C ILE A 166 4.45 2.59 13.89
N PRO A 167 5.74 2.94 13.70
CA PRO A 167 6.20 4.33 13.67
C PRO A 167 5.43 5.19 12.65
N GLN A 168 5.21 6.46 12.99
CA GLN A 168 4.50 7.39 12.12
C GLN A 168 5.27 7.72 10.83
N SER A 169 6.61 7.63 10.86
CA SER A 169 7.46 7.76 9.66
C SER A 169 7.10 6.78 8.54
N TRP A 170 6.39 5.71 8.88
CA TRP A 170 5.91 4.69 7.93
C TRP A 170 4.43 4.85 7.60
N GLU A 171 3.83 5.98 7.93
CA GLU A 171 2.42 6.25 7.64
C GLU A 171 2.17 6.41 6.14
N GLY A 172 0.98 6.00 5.72
CA GLY A 172 0.55 5.99 4.34
C GLY A 172 0.92 4.70 3.61
N GLY A 173 0.84 4.76 2.31
CA GLY A 173 1.11 3.64 1.42
C GLY A 173 0.77 4.00 -0.02
N ASP A 174 0.40 3.01 -0.80
CA ASP A 174 -0.01 3.16 -2.19
C ASP A 174 -1.55 3.18 -2.39
N GLY A 175 -2.31 3.34 -1.30
CA GLY A 175 -3.78 3.26 -1.29
C GLY A 175 -4.33 1.85 -1.06
N THR A 176 -3.48 0.82 -1.12
CA THR A 176 -3.84 -0.59 -0.89
C THR A 176 -2.93 -1.24 0.15
N VAL A 177 -1.63 -1.07 0.01
CA VAL A 177 -0.60 -1.67 0.86
C VAL A 177 0.10 -0.58 1.67
N PRO A 178 0.11 -0.65 3.00
CA PRO A 178 0.86 0.28 3.84
C PRO A 178 2.36 0.17 3.61
N VAL A 179 3.10 1.26 3.80
CA VAL A 179 4.57 1.30 3.65
C VAL A 179 5.24 0.18 4.43
N PHE A 180 4.93 0.04 5.72
CA PHE A 180 5.56 -0.96 6.60
C PHE A 180 5.27 -2.40 6.16
N SER A 181 4.19 -2.62 5.41
CA SER A 181 3.84 -3.93 4.85
C SER A 181 4.55 -4.20 3.53
N ALA A 182 4.87 -3.16 2.77
CA ALA A 182 5.54 -3.32 1.48
C ALA A 182 7.04 -3.62 1.58
N ILE A 183 7.61 -3.54 2.78
CA ILE A 183 9.03 -3.78 3.06
C ILE A 183 9.15 -5.09 3.85
N PRO A 184 9.79 -6.14 3.31
CA PRO A 184 10.01 -7.38 4.04
C PRO A 184 11.06 -7.20 5.15
N ASP A 185 10.99 -8.02 6.20
CA ASP A 185 11.87 -7.93 7.38
C ASP A 185 13.36 -7.91 6.99
N VAL A 186 13.76 -8.71 6.01
CA VAL A 186 15.15 -8.77 5.51
C VAL A 186 15.66 -7.48 4.83
N LEU A 187 14.78 -6.49 4.62
CA LEU A 187 15.12 -5.18 4.07
C LEU A 187 14.92 -4.03 5.06
N GLU A 188 14.52 -4.29 6.31
CA GLU A 188 14.28 -3.21 7.28
C GLU A 188 15.50 -2.30 7.48
N ASP A 189 16.69 -2.89 7.53
CA ASP A 189 17.95 -2.17 7.70
C ASP A 189 18.68 -1.89 6.38
N ASP A 190 18.20 -2.46 5.26
CA ASP A 190 18.80 -2.27 3.92
C ASP A 190 18.10 -1.14 3.15
N VAL A 191 18.41 0.09 3.54
CA VAL A 191 17.85 1.30 2.91
C VAL A 191 18.08 1.37 1.39
N PRO A 192 19.25 1.01 0.83
CA PRO A 192 19.46 1.04 -0.62
C PRO A 192 18.53 0.13 -1.42
N SER A 193 18.07 -0.98 -0.85
CA SER A 193 17.18 -1.93 -1.49
C SER A 193 15.69 -1.58 -1.31
N ARG A 194 15.38 -0.50 -0.58
CA ARG A 194 14.03 0.07 -0.43
C ARG A 194 13.89 1.31 -1.29
N ARG A 195 12.97 1.28 -2.23
CA ARG A 195 12.81 2.39 -3.19
C ARG A 195 11.41 2.96 -3.15
N ARG A 196 11.31 4.25 -2.85
CA ARG A 196 10.03 4.96 -2.77
C ARG A 196 9.57 5.44 -4.15
N LEU A 197 8.30 5.19 -4.42
CA LEU A 197 7.55 5.71 -5.57
C LEU A 197 6.44 6.65 -5.10
N ARG A 198 5.69 7.20 -6.05
CA ARG A 198 4.59 8.15 -5.77
C ARG A 198 3.23 7.68 -6.24
N GLY A 199 3.18 6.69 -7.14
CA GLY A 199 1.95 6.19 -7.74
C GLY A 199 1.05 5.46 -6.76
N LYS A 200 -0.24 5.37 -7.09
CA LYS A 200 -1.17 4.42 -6.45
C LYS A 200 -0.78 2.99 -6.79
N HIS A 201 -1.33 2.05 -6.05
CA HIS A 201 -1.03 0.63 -6.16
C HIS A 201 -1.04 0.10 -7.60
N GLN A 202 -2.04 0.48 -8.39
CA GLN A 202 -2.17 0.05 -9.78
C GLN A 202 -1.15 0.74 -10.72
N ASP A 203 -0.74 1.97 -10.36
CA ASP A 203 0.14 2.79 -11.19
C ASP A 203 1.63 2.46 -11.00
N LEU A 204 2.00 1.68 -9.96
CA LEU A 204 3.39 1.35 -9.66
C LEU A 204 4.10 0.63 -10.82
N VAL A 205 3.36 -0.12 -11.64
CA VAL A 205 3.90 -0.83 -12.80
C VAL A 205 4.24 0.10 -13.98
N GLU A 206 3.73 1.32 -13.97
CA GLU A 206 3.95 2.33 -15.02
C GLU A 206 5.03 3.35 -14.63
N GLU A 207 5.59 3.25 -13.43
CA GLU A 207 6.58 4.18 -12.92
C GLU A 207 7.90 4.12 -13.72
N GLN A 208 8.34 5.27 -14.21
CA GLN A 208 9.56 5.37 -15.03
C GLN A 208 10.82 4.84 -14.34
N LEU A 209 10.92 5.01 -13.01
CA LEU A 209 12.04 4.51 -12.23
C LEU A 209 12.14 2.98 -12.28
N VAL A 210 10.99 2.29 -12.22
CA VAL A 210 10.93 0.82 -12.34
C VAL A 210 11.34 0.40 -13.74
N PHE A 211 10.77 1.05 -14.76
CA PHE A 211 11.11 0.77 -16.16
C PHE A 211 12.60 0.99 -16.45
N LYS A 212 13.16 2.08 -15.94
CA LYS A 212 14.60 2.37 -16.08
C LYS A 212 15.45 1.27 -15.43
N HIS A 213 15.13 0.88 -14.20
CA HIS A 213 15.83 -0.16 -13.45
C HIS A 213 15.81 -1.50 -14.23
N VAL A 214 14.64 -1.95 -14.67
CA VAL A 214 14.49 -3.19 -15.45
C VAL A 214 15.23 -3.10 -16.81
N SER A 215 15.15 -1.94 -17.49
CA SER A 215 15.82 -1.73 -18.78
C SER A 215 17.34 -1.75 -18.67
N GLU A 216 17.88 -1.27 -17.55
CA GLU A 216 19.32 -1.30 -17.29
C GLU A 216 19.82 -2.74 -17.14
N TYR A 217 19.03 -3.61 -16.51
CA TYR A 217 19.32 -5.05 -16.47
C TYR A 217 19.28 -5.68 -17.88
N ALA A 218 18.26 -5.37 -18.66
CA ALA A 218 18.11 -5.90 -20.01
C ALA A 218 19.24 -5.46 -20.95
N ARG A 219 19.94 -4.36 -20.63
CA ARG A 219 21.08 -3.84 -21.40
C ARG A 219 22.45 -4.25 -20.87
N ASP A 220 22.51 -5.13 -19.87
CA ASP A 220 23.77 -5.54 -19.22
C ASP A 220 24.59 -4.36 -18.63
N ARG A 221 23.92 -3.25 -18.26
CA ARG A 221 24.55 -1.99 -17.91
C ARG A 221 24.57 -1.66 -16.41
N LEU A 222 24.02 -2.52 -15.55
CA LEU A 222 24.12 -2.31 -14.11
C LEU A 222 25.24 -3.13 -13.47
N PRO A 223 26.39 -2.50 -13.15
CA PRO A 223 27.30 -3.12 -12.21
C PRO A 223 26.59 -3.23 -10.84
N PRO A 224 26.83 -4.31 -10.07
CA PRO A 224 26.24 -4.50 -8.73
C PRO A 224 26.44 -3.32 -7.77
N ALA A 225 27.50 -2.53 -7.98
CA ALA A 225 27.82 -1.34 -7.20
C ALA A 225 26.95 -0.10 -7.52
N ALA A 226 26.21 -0.08 -8.62
CA ALA A 226 25.32 1.03 -8.97
C ALA A 226 23.98 1.02 -8.19
N ARG A 227 23.81 0.09 -7.25
CA ARG A 227 22.73 0.07 -6.25
C ARG A 227 22.86 1.16 -5.21
N GLY A 228 23.87 2.04 -5.34
CA GLY A 228 24.05 3.22 -4.51
C GLY A 228 22.85 4.15 -4.63
N ALA A 229 22.24 4.39 -3.48
CA ALA A 229 21.17 5.32 -3.20
C ALA A 229 21.08 6.49 -4.19
N GLN A 230 20.20 6.43 -5.18
CA GLN A 230 19.58 7.65 -5.65
C GLN A 230 18.63 8.10 -4.53
N ARG A 231 19.20 8.80 -3.55
CA ARG A 231 18.45 9.72 -2.72
C ARG A 231 17.89 10.75 -3.68
N HIS A 232 16.70 10.54 -4.21
CA HIS A 232 15.90 11.67 -4.62
C HIS A 232 15.62 12.42 -3.33
N GLY A 233 16.26 13.56 -3.18
CA GLY A 233 16.10 14.45 -2.03
C GLY A 233 14.71 15.07 -2.01
N VAL A 234 13.70 14.26 -1.89
CA VAL A 234 12.33 14.70 -1.62
C VAL A 234 12.21 14.66 -0.10
N THR A 235 12.40 15.82 0.51
CA THR A 235 12.20 15.99 1.95
C THR A 235 10.72 16.09 2.32
N ALA A 236 9.82 16.21 1.34
CA ALA A 236 8.38 16.25 1.56
C ALA A 236 7.62 15.63 0.39
N TYR A 237 6.40 15.16 0.65
CA TYR A 237 5.51 14.59 -0.36
C TYR A 237 4.04 14.87 -0.03
N LEU A 238 3.21 14.83 -1.07
CA LEU A 238 1.76 15.04 -0.98
C LEU A 238 1.06 13.70 -0.81
N GLN A 239 0.30 13.55 0.27
CA GLN A 239 -0.61 12.43 0.48
C GLN A 239 -1.98 12.76 -0.07
N VAL A 240 -2.63 11.80 -0.71
CA VAL A 240 -3.98 11.93 -1.27
C VAL A 240 -4.89 10.86 -0.66
N ASP A 241 -6.03 11.32 -0.17
CA ASP A 241 -7.14 10.46 0.23
C ASP A 241 -8.26 10.64 -0.80
N LEU A 242 -8.31 9.73 -1.77
CA LEU A 242 -9.30 9.67 -2.84
C LEU A 242 -9.56 8.21 -3.16
N GLU A 243 -10.84 7.83 -3.21
CA GLU A 243 -11.24 6.47 -3.61
C GLU A 243 -10.77 6.15 -5.04
N ASP A 244 -10.49 4.87 -5.31
CA ASP A 244 -10.05 4.42 -6.65
C ASP A 244 -11.17 4.53 -7.69
N VAL A 245 -12.43 4.42 -7.25
CA VAL A 245 -13.62 4.57 -8.09
C VAL A 245 -14.63 5.46 -7.36
N VAL A 246 -15.10 6.48 -8.06
CA VAL A 246 -16.10 7.45 -7.57
C VAL A 246 -17.38 7.39 -8.42
N PRO A 247 -18.53 7.83 -7.90
CA PRO A 247 -19.76 7.90 -8.69
C PRO A 247 -19.59 8.87 -9.85
N SER A 248 -19.98 8.47 -11.07
CA SER A 248 -20.00 9.37 -12.22
C SER A 248 -21.09 10.41 -12.07
N GLY A 249 -20.86 11.61 -12.60
CA GLY A 249 -21.83 12.71 -12.56
C GLY A 249 -22.01 13.38 -11.19
N LEU A 250 -21.30 12.92 -10.15
CA LEU A 250 -21.36 13.52 -8.81
C LEU A 250 -20.03 14.16 -8.43
N GLU A 251 -20.10 15.23 -7.62
CA GLU A 251 -18.91 15.78 -6.98
C GLU A 251 -18.41 14.83 -5.89
N THR A 252 -17.09 14.71 -5.77
CA THR A 252 -16.45 13.81 -4.80
C THR A 252 -15.41 14.56 -3.99
N GLU A 253 -15.40 14.39 -2.67
CA GLU A 253 -14.37 14.97 -1.82
C GLU A 253 -13.02 14.30 -2.07
N VAL A 254 -11.99 15.12 -2.27
CA VAL A 254 -10.59 14.72 -2.19
C VAL A 254 -9.94 15.39 -1.00
N LYS A 255 -9.13 14.66 -0.24
CA LYS A 255 -8.32 15.23 0.83
C LYS A 255 -6.84 15.10 0.49
N LEU A 256 -6.09 16.14 0.82
CA LEU A 256 -4.67 16.29 0.52
C LEU A 256 -3.92 16.68 1.78
N ARG A 257 -2.71 16.18 1.98
CA ARG A 257 -1.84 16.55 3.12
C ARG A 257 -0.40 16.52 2.70
N VAL A 258 0.39 17.52 3.10
CA VAL A 258 1.83 17.51 2.89
C VAL A 258 2.51 16.97 4.13
N VAL A 259 3.43 16.03 3.96
CA VAL A 259 4.20 15.43 5.04
C VAL A 259 5.69 15.37 4.67
N ASP A 260 6.56 15.40 5.67
CA ASP A 260 7.98 15.16 5.50
C ASP A 260 8.35 13.67 5.50
N GLU A 261 9.63 13.36 5.51
CA GLU A 261 10.14 11.98 5.52
C GLU A 261 9.80 11.24 6.80
N ASP A 262 9.57 11.94 7.89
CA ASP A 262 9.23 11.40 9.21
C ASP A 262 7.71 11.27 9.41
N GLY A 263 6.90 11.64 8.40
CA GLY A 263 5.45 11.61 8.46
C GLY A 263 4.83 12.81 9.19
N SER A 264 5.63 13.80 9.57
CA SER A 264 5.13 15.04 10.20
C SER A 264 4.42 15.91 9.17
N VAL A 265 3.29 16.49 9.55
CA VAL A 265 2.52 17.36 8.67
C VAL A 265 3.25 18.67 8.47
N LEU A 266 3.45 19.05 7.21
CA LEU A 266 4.03 20.32 6.82
C LEU A 266 2.94 21.30 6.36
N ASP A 267 3.16 22.57 6.66
CA ASP A 267 2.33 23.63 6.09
C ASP A 267 2.60 23.84 4.61
N ALA A 268 1.58 24.33 3.92
CA ALA A 268 1.67 24.76 2.53
C ALA A 268 0.89 26.05 2.33
N GLY A 269 1.29 26.88 1.39
CA GLY A 269 0.57 28.12 1.08
C GLY A 269 -0.71 27.85 0.31
N ASN A 270 -0.61 27.02 -0.73
CA ASN A 270 -1.75 26.63 -1.55
C ASN A 270 -1.68 25.15 -1.91
N VAL A 271 -2.82 24.46 -1.80
CA VAL A 271 -2.97 23.06 -2.19
C VAL A 271 -4.14 22.95 -3.16
N GLY A 272 -3.94 22.25 -4.27
CA GLY A 272 -4.98 22.09 -5.28
C GLY A 272 -4.50 21.24 -6.45
N GLY A 273 -5.23 21.26 -7.55
CA GLY A 273 -4.87 20.42 -8.68
C GLY A 273 -5.79 20.55 -9.90
N ASN A 274 -5.73 19.51 -10.72
CA ASN A 274 -6.52 19.38 -11.94
C ASN A 274 -7.02 17.93 -12.07
N VAL A 275 -8.24 17.75 -12.53
CA VAL A 275 -8.82 16.47 -12.91
C VAL A 275 -9.67 16.64 -14.16
N GLY A 276 -9.45 15.82 -15.18
CA GLY A 276 -10.23 15.92 -16.43
C GLY A 276 -10.17 17.31 -17.10
N GLY A 277 -9.04 18.04 -16.97
CA GLY A 277 -8.91 19.42 -17.47
C GLY A 277 -9.52 20.50 -16.59
N LYS A 278 -10.24 20.15 -15.52
CA LYS A 278 -10.86 21.10 -14.58
C LYS A 278 -9.98 21.29 -13.35
N ARG A 279 -9.79 22.55 -12.92
CA ARG A 279 -9.01 22.89 -11.73
C ARG A 279 -9.84 22.77 -10.46
N PHE A 280 -9.19 22.41 -9.35
CA PHE A 280 -9.75 22.50 -8.00
C PHE A 280 -8.74 23.14 -7.05
N LEU A 281 -9.23 23.83 -6.04
CA LEU A 281 -8.46 24.35 -4.92
C LEU A 281 -8.98 23.73 -3.64
N ALA A 282 -8.06 23.32 -2.77
CA ALA A 282 -8.40 22.73 -1.49
C ALA A 282 -8.36 23.77 -0.38
N ASN A 283 -9.30 23.65 0.56
CA ASN A 283 -9.36 24.46 1.76
C ASN A 283 -8.72 23.72 2.93
N ARG A 284 -7.95 24.42 3.73
CA ARG A 284 -7.30 23.86 4.91
C ARG A 284 -8.34 23.50 5.97
N ARG A 285 -8.13 22.37 6.64
CA ARG A 285 -8.90 21.86 7.78
C ARG A 285 -8.06 21.90 9.07
N ASP A 286 -8.71 21.88 10.20
CA ASP A 286 -8.05 21.89 11.52
C ASP A 286 -7.25 20.61 11.81
N ASP A 287 -7.56 19.52 11.12
CA ASP A 287 -6.91 18.22 11.27
C ASP A 287 -5.60 18.05 10.42
N GLY A 288 -5.11 19.14 9.83
CA GLY A 288 -3.92 19.15 8.99
C GLY A 288 -4.13 18.67 7.55
N TRP A 289 -5.37 18.31 7.21
CA TRP A 289 -5.76 18.01 5.83
C TRP A 289 -6.26 19.25 5.10
N TRP A 290 -6.17 19.19 3.79
CA TRP A 290 -6.80 20.12 2.86
C TRP A 290 -7.87 19.37 2.11
N SER A 291 -9.10 19.90 2.03
CA SER A 291 -10.18 19.24 1.30
C SER A 291 -10.68 20.10 0.14
N ALA A 292 -11.04 19.43 -0.95
CA ALA A 292 -11.68 20.03 -2.11
C ALA A 292 -12.77 19.11 -2.63
N GLN A 293 -13.76 19.70 -3.32
CA GLN A 293 -14.70 18.95 -4.15
C GLN A 293 -14.09 18.82 -5.55
N LEU A 294 -13.87 17.60 -5.99
CA LEU A 294 -13.58 17.31 -7.39
C LEU A 294 -14.87 17.56 -8.20
N PRO A 295 -14.75 18.17 -9.37
CA PRO A 295 -15.90 18.32 -10.25
C PRO A 295 -16.47 16.97 -10.65
N ALA A 296 -17.78 16.93 -10.92
CA ALA A 296 -18.42 15.74 -11.47
C ALA A 296 -17.66 15.23 -12.70
N LEU A 297 -17.31 13.93 -12.68
CA LEU A 297 -16.57 13.26 -13.73
C LEU A 297 -17.51 12.43 -14.59
N GLU A 298 -17.25 12.39 -15.89
CA GLU A 298 -17.91 11.45 -16.80
C GLU A 298 -17.40 10.03 -16.54
N GLU A 299 -18.14 9.04 -17.01
CA GLU A 299 -17.74 7.64 -16.90
C GLU A 299 -16.41 7.39 -17.58
N GLY A 300 -15.48 6.73 -16.89
CA GLY A 300 -14.14 6.44 -17.41
C GLY A 300 -13.02 6.62 -16.38
N VAL A 301 -11.79 6.64 -16.87
CA VAL A 301 -10.59 6.82 -16.04
C VAL A 301 -10.03 8.22 -16.24
N HIS A 302 -9.82 8.95 -15.16
CA HIS A 302 -9.34 10.33 -15.17
C HIS A 302 -8.01 10.46 -14.45
N SER A 303 -7.08 11.23 -15.05
CA SER A 303 -5.84 11.61 -14.37
C SER A 303 -6.11 12.76 -13.40
N VAL A 304 -5.64 12.61 -12.18
CA VAL A 304 -5.67 13.63 -11.13
C VAL A 304 -4.25 14.10 -10.89
N MET A 305 -3.99 15.38 -11.09
CA MET A 305 -2.74 16.03 -10.74
C MET A 305 -2.97 16.95 -9.55
N ALA A 306 -2.26 16.72 -8.46
CA ALA A 306 -2.32 17.55 -7.27
C ALA A 306 -0.97 18.20 -6.99
N SER A 307 -0.97 19.39 -6.44
CA SER A 307 0.25 20.10 -6.04
C SER A 307 0.03 20.93 -4.77
N ALA A 308 1.08 21.04 -4.00
CA ALA A 308 1.20 21.98 -2.88
C ALA A 308 2.36 22.94 -3.15
N THR A 309 2.19 24.23 -2.89
CA THR A 309 3.20 25.26 -3.07
C THR A 309 3.57 25.92 -1.74
N GLU A 310 4.68 26.62 -1.71
CA GLU A 310 5.19 27.29 -0.51
C GLU A 310 5.42 26.32 0.66
N VAL A 311 5.83 25.08 0.34
CA VAL A 311 6.16 24.07 1.36
C VAL A 311 7.53 24.41 1.95
N PRO A 312 7.65 24.55 3.28
CA PRO A 312 8.91 24.93 3.93
C PRO A 312 10.07 24.02 3.55
N GLY A 313 11.18 24.58 3.11
CA GLY A 313 12.40 23.87 2.73
C GLY A 313 12.36 23.15 1.38
N VAL A 314 11.20 23.05 0.75
CA VAL A 314 10.99 22.28 -0.50
C VAL A 314 10.46 23.15 -1.64
N GLY A 315 9.62 24.14 -1.32
CA GLY A 315 8.97 25.03 -2.28
C GLY A 315 7.72 24.42 -2.90
N ARG A 316 7.82 23.37 -3.70
CA ARG A 316 6.67 22.74 -4.37
C ARG A 316 6.74 21.22 -4.31
N VAL A 317 5.60 20.60 -4.07
CA VAL A 317 5.41 19.14 -4.11
C VAL A 317 4.26 18.81 -5.06
N GLU A 318 4.42 17.78 -5.87
CA GLU A 318 3.42 17.34 -6.85
C GLU A 318 3.15 15.84 -6.71
N LEU A 319 1.92 15.45 -7.04
CA LEU A 319 1.49 14.06 -7.14
C LEU A 319 0.60 13.90 -8.37
N GLN A 320 0.79 12.82 -9.10
CA GLN A 320 -0.12 12.37 -10.14
C GLN A 320 -0.73 11.02 -9.72
N THR A 321 -2.04 10.87 -9.89
CA THR A 321 -2.76 9.62 -9.66
C THR A 321 -3.93 9.50 -10.62
N ARG A 322 -4.66 8.38 -10.55
CA ARG A 322 -5.85 8.14 -11.37
C ARG A 322 -7.06 7.86 -10.50
N VAL A 323 -8.23 8.16 -11.02
CA VAL A 323 -9.53 7.82 -10.43
C VAL A 323 -10.46 7.32 -11.52
N GLY A 324 -11.15 6.22 -11.27
CA GLY A 324 -12.24 5.75 -12.12
C GLY A 324 -13.55 6.45 -11.74
N ALA A 325 -14.37 6.80 -12.73
CA ALA A 325 -15.75 7.23 -12.49
C ALA A 325 -16.70 6.22 -13.11
N ALA A 326 -17.64 5.71 -12.33
CA ALA A 326 -18.62 4.71 -12.75
C ALA A 326 -20.02 5.04 -12.24
N SER A 327 -21.04 4.66 -13.02
CA SER A 327 -22.47 4.82 -12.67
C SER A 327 -22.96 3.79 -11.65
#